data_d912aa3a8e57b6a6ff52171a0ccc6e03
#
_entry.id   d912aa3a8e57b6a6ff52171a0ccc6e03
#
_cell.length_a   1.000
_cell.length_b   1.000
_cell.length_c   1.000
_cell.angle_alpha   90.00
_cell.angle_beta   90.00
_cell.angle_gamma   90.00
#
_symmetry.space_group_name_H-M   'P 1'
#
loop_
_entity.id
_entity.type
_entity.pdbx_description
1 polymer ?
#
loop_
_entity_poly.entity_id
_entity_poly.type
_entity_poly.pdbx_seq_one_letter_code
_entity_poly.pdbx_strand_id
1 'polypeptide(L)'
;DVYKRQRRYEPFADDSGEMEDSLYWWHYNTSKRSVVVDLGTPTGVSDLRSLINSADVVIEAEPLGSLSDLGVDWEDFSNKRSDLIWVSVTHHGRNGLDPAATDLTILAEGGPVWSCGYDDQELPPIRGGGNQAFHGACQYAVAGTLVALLWRETSGKGQLIDVSMLGVANTTTEMATLWWLNGSREVQRQTGRHAHHSPTEWTQIQCKDGLWFNTGVPPRAKPEFVALRSWIEELDLIKECAPYEILKLGDQFERC
;
A
#
# COMPACT_ATOMS: atom_id res chain seq x y z
N ASP A 1 -18.34 11.91 -7.51
CA ASP A 1 -17.63 13.21 -7.55
C ASP A 1 -16.15 13.12 -7.09
N VAL A 2 -15.62 11.92 -7.01
CA VAL A 2 -14.20 11.64 -6.66
C VAL A 2 -13.27 12.38 -7.64
N TYR A 3 -13.64 12.45 -8.90
CA TYR A 3 -12.85 13.11 -9.94
C TYR A 3 -12.70 14.62 -9.74
N LYS A 4 -13.70 15.32 -9.26
CA LYS A 4 -13.58 16.75 -8.96
C LYS A 4 -12.63 17.03 -7.80
N ARG A 5 -12.53 16.11 -6.83
CA ARG A 5 -11.63 16.25 -5.70
C ARG A 5 -10.16 16.12 -6.14
N GLN A 6 -9.83 15.15 -6.99
CA GLN A 6 -8.47 14.97 -7.53
C GLN A 6 -8.01 16.17 -8.36
N ARG A 7 -8.90 16.82 -9.10
CA ARG A 7 -8.61 18.03 -9.87
C ARG A 7 -8.26 19.24 -9.01
N ARG A 8 -8.47 19.18 -7.70
CA ARG A 8 -8.14 20.24 -6.74
C ARG A 8 -6.83 19.99 -6.00
N TYR A 9 -6.15 18.90 -6.29
CA TYR A 9 -4.87 18.59 -5.66
C TYR A 9 -3.72 19.23 -6.42
N GLU A 10 -2.88 19.92 -5.65
CA GLU A 10 -1.59 20.43 -6.11
C GLU A 10 -0.59 19.30 -6.38
N PRO A 11 0.49 19.58 -7.15
CA PRO A 11 0.79 20.84 -7.83
C PRO A 11 -0.01 21.03 -9.13
N PHE A 12 -0.16 22.30 -9.55
CA PHE A 12 -0.78 22.67 -10.81
C PHE A 12 0.28 23.00 -11.85
N ALA A 13 0.01 22.72 -13.11
CA ALA A 13 0.86 23.17 -14.21
C ALA A 13 0.88 24.71 -14.25
N ASP A 14 2.06 25.28 -14.46
CA ASP A 14 2.28 26.74 -14.54
C ASP A 14 1.76 27.54 -13.33
N ASP A 15 1.62 26.89 -12.16
CA ASP A 15 1.05 27.48 -10.93
C ASP A 15 -0.32 28.15 -11.14
N SER A 16 -1.07 27.70 -12.15
CA SER A 16 -2.34 28.30 -12.57
C SER A 16 -3.44 28.25 -11.51
N GLY A 17 -3.44 27.22 -10.67
CA GLY A 17 -4.53 26.92 -9.74
C GLY A 17 -5.84 26.44 -10.41
N GLU A 18 -5.83 26.28 -11.73
CA GLU A 18 -6.98 25.79 -12.48
C GLU A 18 -7.15 24.27 -12.32
N MET A 19 -8.40 23.83 -12.12
CA MET A 19 -8.68 22.41 -11.86
C MET A 19 -8.26 21.47 -12.98
N GLU A 20 -8.24 21.95 -14.22
CA GLU A 20 -7.83 21.13 -15.38
C GLU A 20 -6.30 20.96 -15.45
N ASP A 21 -5.54 21.81 -14.74
CA ASP A 21 -4.08 21.81 -14.73
C ASP A 21 -3.47 21.06 -13.56
N SER A 22 -4.28 20.35 -12.76
CA SER A 22 -3.77 19.50 -11.68
C SER A 22 -2.89 18.38 -12.24
N LEU A 23 -1.59 18.41 -11.90
CA LEU A 23 -0.64 17.37 -12.28
C LEU A 23 -0.97 16.05 -11.60
N TYR A 24 -1.56 16.09 -10.39
CA TYR A 24 -2.10 14.92 -9.72
C TYR A 24 -3.19 14.25 -10.57
N TRP A 25 -4.14 15.02 -11.07
CA TRP A 25 -5.18 14.54 -11.97
C TRP A 25 -4.58 13.93 -13.25
N TRP A 26 -3.66 14.61 -13.89
CA TRP A 26 -3.03 14.14 -15.12
C TRP A 26 -2.29 12.83 -14.90
N HIS A 27 -1.52 12.72 -13.80
CA HIS A 27 -0.73 11.52 -13.49
C HIS A 27 -1.60 10.26 -13.37
N TYR A 28 -2.70 10.34 -12.62
CA TYR A 28 -3.53 9.16 -12.35
C TYR A 28 -4.62 8.88 -13.40
N ASN A 29 -4.85 9.79 -14.36
CA ASN A 29 -5.93 9.66 -15.31
C ASN A 29 -5.48 9.66 -16.77
N THR A 30 -4.20 9.44 -17.04
CA THR A 30 -3.67 9.27 -18.41
C THR A 30 -4.37 8.10 -19.11
N SER A 31 -4.58 8.26 -20.42
CA SER A 31 -5.16 7.25 -21.30
C SER A 31 -6.61 6.84 -20.96
N LYS A 32 -7.27 7.51 -20.03
CA LYS A 32 -8.69 7.30 -19.73
C LYS A 32 -9.57 8.11 -20.65
N ARG A 33 -10.69 7.52 -21.05
CA ARG A 33 -11.78 8.22 -21.74
C ARG A 33 -12.88 8.48 -20.74
N SER A 34 -13.47 9.67 -20.77
CA SER A 34 -14.56 10.06 -19.88
C SER A 34 -15.89 10.03 -20.60
N VAL A 35 -16.92 9.58 -19.91
CA VAL A 35 -18.32 9.64 -20.32
C VAL A 35 -19.16 10.17 -19.15
N VAL A 36 -20.16 10.96 -19.45
CA VAL A 36 -21.11 11.45 -18.44
C VAL A 36 -22.37 10.59 -18.54
N VAL A 37 -22.75 9.98 -17.41
CA VAL A 37 -23.96 9.16 -17.28
C VAL A 37 -24.74 9.67 -16.07
N ASP A 38 -25.98 10.08 -16.28
CA ASP A 38 -26.87 10.53 -15.19
C ASP A 38 -27.60 9.34 -14.56
N LEU A 39 -27.03 8.80 -13.50
CA LEU A 39 -27.57 7.66 -12.76
C LEU A 39 -28.89 7.97 -12.03
N GLY A 40 -29.30 9.24 -11.94
CA GLY A 40 -30.62 9.66 -11.43
C GLY A 40 -31.76 9.40 -12.43
N THR A 41 -31.44 8.94 -13.64
CA THR A 41 -32.44 8.68 -14.69
C THR A 41 -32.42 7.21 -15.15
N PRO A 42 -33.58 6.64 -15.52
CA PRO A 42 -33.64 5.29 -16.07
C PRO A 42 -32.78 5.10 -17.34
N THR A 43 -32.69 6.14 -18.17
CA THR A 43 -31.84 6.14 -19.37
C THR A 43 -30.38 6.02 -19.00
N GLY A 44 -29.90 6.82 -18.04
CA GLY A 44 -28.50 6.75 -17.60
C GLY A 44 -28.14 5.40 -16.97
N VAL A 45 -29.03 4.80 -16.19
CA VAL A 45 -28.83 3.43 -15.67
C VAL A 45 -28.74 2.41 -16.83
N SER A 46 -29.59 2.56 -17.86
CA SER A 46 -29.54 1.72 -19.07
C SER A 46 -28.22 1.90 -19.84
N ASP A 47 -27.73 3.13 -19.94
CA ASP A 47 -26.46 3.43 -20.61
C ASP A 47 -25.29 2.82 -19.86
N LEU A 48 -25.28 2.92 -18.51
CA LEU A 48 -24.26 2.25 -17.68
C LEU A 48 -24.29 0.74 -17.88
N ARG A 49 -25.47 0.10 -17.87
CA ARG A 49 -25.61 -1.33 -18.14
C ARG A 49 -25.06 -1.71 -19.52
N SER A 50 -25.27 -0.87 -20.52
CA SER A 50 -24.76 -1.09 -21.87
C SER A 50 -23.23 -1.01 -21.93
N LEU A 51 -22.62 -0.05 -21.21
CA LEU A 51 -21.18 0.05 -21.07
C LEU A 51 -20.58 -1.18 -20.38
N ILE A 52 -21.17 -1.61 -19.26
CA ILE A 52 -20.76 -2.81 -18.53
C ILE A 52 -20.82 -4.05 -19.45
N ASN A 53 -21.89 -4.21 -20.21
CA ASN A 53 -22.04 -5.33 -21.15
C ASN A 53 -21.00 -5.34 -22.28
N SER A 54 -20.38 -4.20 -22.59
CA SER A 54 -19.32 -4.10 -23.59
C SER A 54 -17.91 -4.20 -23.00
N ALA A 55 -17.78 -4.21 -21.67
CA ALA A 55 -16.49 -4.23 -20.99
C ALA A 55 -16.01 -5.66 -20.73
N ASP A 56 -14.70 -5.86 -20.70
CA ASP A 56 -14.04 -7.09 -20.22
C ASP A 56 -13.84 -7.09 -18.71
N VAL A 57 -13.58 -5.91 -18.17
CA VAL A 57 -13.32 -5.67 -16.74
C VAL A 57 -14.11 -4.45 -16.30
N VAL A 58 -14.82 -4.57 -15.22
CA VAL A 58 -15.49 -3.47 -14.53
C VAL A 58 -14.73 -3.21 -13.22
N ILE A 59 -14.43 -1.95 -12.94
CA ILE A 59 -13.81 -1.53 -11.67
C ILE A 59 -14.73 -0.49 -11.04
N GLU A 60 -15.17 -0.77 -9.83
CA GLU A 60 -15.97 0.15 -9.03
C GLU A 60 -15.25 0.53 -7.73
N ALA A 61 -15.43 1.75 -7.30
CA ALA A 61 -14.97 2.27 -6.02
C ALA A 61 -15.99 3.27 -5.43
N GLU A 62 -17.25 3.02 -5.71
CA GLU A 62 -18.38 3.78 -5.19
C GLU A 62 -18.71 3.33 -3.75
N PRO A 63 -19.44 4.16 -2.97
CA PRO A 63 -19.95 3.72 -1.68
C PRO A 63 -20.73 2.41 -1.80
N LEU A 64 -20.50 1.53 -0.85
CA LEU A 64 -21.11 0.20 -0.85
C LEU A 64 -22.64 0.28 -0.97
N GLY A 65 -23.20 -0.47 -1.89
CA GLY A 65 -24.66 -0.48 -2.16
C GLY A 65 -25.13 0.54 -3.20
N SER A 66 -24.37 1.60 -3.49
CA SER A 66 -24.85 2.68 -4.39
C SER A 66 -25.17 2.20 -5.81
N LEU A 67 -24.45 1.25 -6.35
CA LEU A 67 -24.74 0.64 -7.65
C LEU A 67 -25.78 -0.49 -7.55
N SER A 68 -25.73 -1.30 -6.49
CA SER A 68 -26.71 -2.37 -6.27
C SER A 68 -28.12 -1.86 -6.07
N ASP A 69 -28.28 -0.69 -5.44
CA ASP A 69 -29.57 0.01 -5.29
C ASP A 69 -30.18 0.41 -6.65
N LEU A 70 -29.35 0.56 -7.67
CA LEU A 70 -29.75 0.80 -9.06
C LEU A 70 -29.93 -0.49 -9.87
N GLY A 71 -29.79 -1.65 -9.22
CA GLY A 71 -29.78 -2.95 -9.88
C GLY A 71 -28.59 -3.11 -10.82
N VAL A 72 -27.44 -2.52 -10.49
CA VAL A 72 -26.20 -2.59 -11.27
C VAL A 72 -25.12 -3.17 -10.37
N ASP A 73 -25.12 -4.48 -10.20
CA ASP A 73 -24.13 -5.18 -9.40
C ASP A 73 -23.61 -6.42 -10.16
N TRP A 74 -22.56 -7.03 -9.65
CA TRP A 74 -21.99 -8.28 -10.18
C TRP A 74 -23.04 -9.34 -10.44
N GLU A 75 -23.93 -9.57 -9.50
CA GLU A 75 -24.99 -10.58 -9.55
C GLU A 75 -25.96 -10.35 -10.71
N ASP A 76 -26.16 -9.11 -11.15
CA ASP A 76 -27.04 -8.78 -12.28
C ASP A 76 -26.45 -9.17 -13.63
N PHE A 77 -25.12 -9.32 -13.70
CA PHE A 77 -24.39 -9.58 -14.95
C PHE A 77 -23.79 -10.98 -15.01
N SER A 78 -23.33 -11.54 -13.90
CA SER A 78 -22.54 -12.78 -13.84
C SER A 78 -23.21 -13.99 -14.50
N ASN A 79 -24.54 -14.09 -14.42
CA ASN A 79 -25.32 -15.17 -15.06
C ASN A 79 -25.36 -15.07 -16.59
N LYS A 80 -25.23 -13.86 -17.16
CA LYS A 80 -25.29 -13.60 -18.60
C LYS A 80 -23.90 -13.41 -19.21
N ARG A 81 -22.97 -12.89 -18.43
CA ARG A 81 -21.59 -12.59 -18.76
C ARG A 81 -20.66 -13.35 -17.82
N SER A 82 -20.68 -14.69 -17.99
CA SER A 82 -19.84 -15.58 -17.18
C SER A 82 -18.33 -15.33 -17.34
N ASP A 83 -17.94 -14.55 -18.35
CA ASP A 83 -16.59 -14.12 -18.68
C ASP A 83 -16.20 -12.77 -18.06
N LEU A 84 -17.17 -12.03 -17.50
CA LEU A 84 -16.93 -10.69 -16.94
C LEU A 84 -16.07 -10.76 -15.68
N ILE A 85 -15.10 -9.87 -15.58
CA ILE A 85 -14.33 -9.66 -14.36
C ILE A 85 -14.85 -8.38 -13.70
N TRP A 86 -15.21 -8.48 -12.43
CA TRP A 86 -15.68 -7.34 -11.65
C TRP A 86 -14.77 -7.10 -10.45
N VAL A 87 -14.24 -5.90 -10.32
CA VAL A 87 -13.34 -5.51 -9.25
C VAL A 87 -14.03 -4.46 -8.39
N SER A 88 -14.33 -4.79 -7.16
CA SER A 88 -14.91 -3.89 -6.18
C SER A 88 -13.84 -3.46 -5.18
N VAL A 89 -13.60 -2.16 -5.04
CA VAL A 89 -12.63 -1.60 -4.11
C VAL A 89 -13.39 -0.80 -3.07
N THR A 90 -13.48 -1.33 -1.85
CA THR A 90 -14.24 -0.71 -0.77
C THR A 90 -13.37 -0.52 0.46
N HIS A 91 -13.84 0.27 1.43
CA HIS A 91 -13.06 0.51 2.65
C HIS A 91 -12.85 -0.78 3.47
N HIS A 92 -13.90 -1.58 3.65
CA HIS A 92 -13.88 -2.77 4.53
C HIS A 92 -14.23 -4.08 3.82
N GLY A 93 -14.32 -4.10 2.49
CA GLY A 93 -14.82 -5.23 1.70
C GLY A 93 -16.33 -5.16 1.49
N ARG A 94 -16.83 -5.87 0.49
CA ARG A 94 -18.26 -5.86 0.09
C ARG A 94 -19.22 -6.33 1.20
N ASN A 95 -18.75 -7.17 2.12
CA ASN A 95 -19.54 -7.66 3.24
C ASN A 95 -19.20 -6.93 4.56
N GLY A 96 -18.35 -5.93 4.52
CA GLY A 96 -17.96 -5.14 5.67
C GLY A 96 -18.95 -4.03 6.01
N LEU A 97 -18.68 -3.36 7.11
CA LEU A 97 -19.32 -2.08 7.39
C LEU A 97 -18.80 -1.05 6.38
N ASP A 98 -19.63 -0.09 6.00
CA ASP A 98 -19.22 1.02 5.13
C ASP A 98 -19.34 2.38 5.83
N PRO A 99 -18.64 2.60 6.95
CA PRO A 99 -18.55 3.94 7.52
C PRO A 99 -17.76 4.82 6.56
N ALA A 100 -18.10 6.09 6.49
CA ALA A 100 -17.32 7.08 5.76
C ALA A 100 -15.88 7.02 6.26
N ALA A 101 -14.95 6.66 5.38
CA ALA A 101 -13.54 6.48 5.73
C ALA A 101 -12.65 7.41 4.90
N THR A 102 -11.48 7.70 5.45
CA THR A 102 -10.41 8.46 4.81
C THR A 102 -9.15 7.62 4.79
N ASP A 103 -8.16 8.02 4.00
CA ASP A 103 -6.84 7.37 4.02
C ASP A 103 -6.28 7.25 5.44
N LEU A 104 -6.37 8.32 6.24
CA LEU A 104 -5.91 8.31 7.62
C LEU A 104 -6.65 7.30 8.50
N THR A 105 -7.98 7.25 8.41
CA THR A 105 -8.78 6.34 9.26
C THR A 105 -8.52 4.88 8.89
N ILE A 106 -8.41 4.56 7.61
CA ILE A 106 -8.06 3.20 7.15
C ILE A 106 -6.65 2.80 7.60
N LEU A 107 -5.66 3.69 7.48
CA LEU A 107 -4.30 3.40 7.94
C LEU A 107 -4.21 3.27 9.46
N ALA A 108 -5.01 4.03 10.21
CA ALA A 108 -5.07 3.94 11.66
C ALA A 108 -5.73 2.61 12.11
N GLU A 109 -6.85 2.24 11.50
CA GLU A 109 -7.57 1.01 11.81
C GLU A 109 -6.79 -0.23 11.36
N GLY A 110 -6.13 -0.17 10.19
CA GLY A 110 -5.34 -1.27 9.63
C GLY A 110 -3.96 -1.44 10.26
N GLY A 111 -3.50 -0.51 11.12
CA GLY A 111 -2.25 -0.61 11.87
C GLY A 111 -1.05 0.20 11.38
N PRO A 112 -0.90 0.62 10.10
CA PRO A 112 0.30 1.33 9.65
C PRO A 112 0.62 2.60 10.44
N VAL A 113 -0.40 3.34 10.90
CA VAL A 113 -0.19 4.53 11.73
C VAL A 113 0.42 4.18 13.07
N TRP A 114 0.02 3.06 13.69
CA TRP A 114 0.62 2.58 14.92
C TRP A 114 2.12 2.27 14.77
N SER A 115 2.49 1.71 13.64
CA SER A 115 3.86 1.28 13.33
C SER A 115 4.80 2.42 12.93
N CYS A 116 4.31 3.65 12.75
CA CYS A 116 5.09 4.79 12.27
C CYS A 116 5.17 5.90 13.32
N GLY A 117 6.37 6.43 13.57
CA GLY A 117 6.56 7.56 14.49
C GLY A 117 7.85 7.49 15.28
N TYR A 118 7.78 7.90 16.54
CA TYR A 118 8.92 8.08 17.40
C TYR A 118 9.05 6.97 18.46
N ASP A 119 10.25 6.77 19.00
CA ASP A 119 10.48 5.89 20.17
C ASP A 119 9.68 6.37 21.39
N ASP A 120 9.50 7.68 21.53
CA ASP A 120 8.62 8.25 22.54
C ASP A 120 7.16 7.98 22.16
N GLN A 121 6.54 7.06 22.89
CA GLN A 121 5.16 6.64 22.67
C GLN A 121 4.11 7.67 23.13
N GLU A 122 4.52 8.68 23.93
CA GLU A 122 3.66 9.81 24.32
C GLU A 122 3.42 10.78 23.16
N LEU A 123 4.34 10.82 22.19
CA LEU A 123 4.14 11.60 20.97
C LEU A 123 3.11 10.92 20.06
N PRO A 124 2.30 11.69 19.32
CA PRO A 124 1.38 11.10 18.35
C PRO A 124 2.13 10.34 17.26
N PRO A 125 1.54 9.25 16.75
CA PRO A 125 2.10 8.53 15.62
C PRO A 125 2.10 9.37 14.35
N ILE A 126 2.90 8.97 13.37
CA ILE A 126 3.05 9.66 12.09
C ILE A 126 2.32 8.87 11.00
N ARG A 127 1.49 9.55 10.24
CA ARG A 127 0.95 8.99 9.00
C ARG A 127 1.98 9.12 7.87
N GLY A 128 2.16 8.06 7.09
CA GLY A 128 2.93 8.13 5.84
C GLY A 128 2.37 9.17 4.87
N GLY A 129 3.23 9.80 4.10
CA GLY A 129 2.82 10.79 3.09
C GLY A 129 1.99 10.19 1.95
N GLY A 130 1.18 11.02 1.30
CA GLY A 130 0.30 10.61 0.21
C GLY A 130 -0.97 9.88 0.69
N ASN A 131 -1.63 9.20 -0.25
CA ASN A 131 -2.86 8.43 -0.02
C ASN A 131 -2.53 6.92 -0.05
N GLN A 132 -1.79 6.43 0.92
CA GLN A 132 -1.19 5.10 0.89
C GLN A 132 -2.19 3.95 0.95
N ALA A 133 -3.29 4.10 1.71
CA ALA A 133 -4.34 3.09 1.73
C ALA A 133 -4.98 2.92 0.34
N PHE A 134 -5.25 4.03 -0.35
CA PHE A 134 -5.80 4.01 -1.70
C PHE A 134 -4.80 3.42 -2.71
N HIS A 135 -3.53 3.81 -2.63
CA HIS A 135 -2.49 3.26 -3.52
C HIS A 135 -2.31 1.76 -3.31
N GLY A 136 -2.23 1.31 -2.07
CA GLY A 136 -2.16 -0.11 -1.73
C GLY A 136 -3.34 -0.88 -2.33
N ALA A 137 -4.56 -0.41 -2.08
CA ALA A 137 -5.77 -1.03 -2.62
C ALA A 137 -5.76 -1.09 -4.16
N CYS A 138 -5.33 -0.02 -4.84
CA CYS A 138 -5.18 -0.01 -6.30
C CYS A 138 -4.19 -1.07 -6.79
N GLN A 139 -3.05 -1.26 -6.11
CA GLN A 139 -2.08 -2.29 -6.47
C GLN A 139 -2.66 -3.71 -6.33
N TYR A 140 -3.39 -3.97 -5.25
CA TYR A 140 -4.08 -5.24 -5.08
C TYR A 140 -5.19 -5.45 -6.11
N ALA A 141 -5.95 -4.40 -6.44
CA ALA A 141 -6.95 -4.45 -7.51
C ALA A 141 -6.33 -4.80 -8.86
N VAL A 142 -5.21 -4.17 -9.22
CA VAL A 142 -4.47 -4.48 -10.46
C VAL A 142 -3.96 -5.92 -10.45
N ALA A 143 -3.30 -6.35 -9.37
CA ALA A 143 -2.79 -7.72 -9.26
C ALA A 143 -3.92 -8.75 -9.37
N GLY A 144 -5.02 -8.56 -8.64
CA GLY A 144 -6.20 -9.42 -8.71
C GLY A 144 -6.80 -9.46 -10.12
N THR A 145 -6.90 -8.30 -10.77
CA THR A 145 -7.40 -8.23 -12.17
C THR A 145 -6.54 -9.02 -13.13
N LEU A 146 -5.21 -8.89 -13.04
CA LEU A 146 -4.29 -9.63 -13.91
C LEU A 146 -4.37 -11.13 -13.69
N VAL A 147 -4.48 -11.59 -12.44
CA VAL A 147 -4.67 -13.01 -12.12
C VAL A 147 -6.01 -13.52 -12.67
N ALA A 148 -7.08 -12.72 -12.53
CA ALA A 148 -8.38 -13.08 -13.07
C ALA A 148 -8.39 -13.15 -14.61
N LEU A 149 -7.68 -12.25 -15.28
CA LEU A 149 -7.50 -12.29 -16.73
C LEU A 149 -6.77 -13.57 -17.17
N LEU A 150 -5.67 -13.92 -16.53
CA LEU A 150 -4.94 -15.17 -16.80
C LEU A 150 -5.81 -16.41 -16.56
N TRP A 151 -6.58 -16.41 -15.49
CA TRP A 151 -7.53 -17.49 -15.23
C TRP A 151 -8.61 -17.57 -16.31
N ARG A 152 -9.14 -16.43 -16.75
CA ARG A 152 -10.16 -16.37 -17.81
C ARG A 152 -9.67 -16.97 -19.13
N GLU A 153 -8.39 -16.79 -19.51
CA GLU A 153 -7.82 -17.36 -20.73
C GLU A 153 -7.90 -18.89 -20.75
N THR A 154 -7.80 -19.54 -19.61
CA THR A 154 -7.82 -21.01 -19.52
C THR A 154 -9.19 -21.57 -19.19
N SER A 155 -9.98 -20.87 -18.37
CA SER A 155 -11.28 -21.33 -17.88
C SER A 155 -12.47 -20.81 -18.70
N GLY A 156 -12.29 -19.73 -19.45
CA GLY A 156 -13.37 -18.97 -20.08
C GLY A 156 -14.26 -18.21 -19.09
N LYS A 157 -13.89 -18.16 -17.79
CA LYS A 157 -14.72 -17.59 -16.73
C LYS A 157 -14.08 -16.36 -16.11
N GLY A 158 -14.88 -15.32 -15.93
CA GLY A 158 -14.59 -14.18 -15.10
C GLY A 158 -14.87 -14.47 -13.62
N GLN A 159 -14.67 -13.45 -12.79
CA GLN A 159 -14.92 -13.55 -11.35
C GLN A 159 -15.07 -12.18 -10.71
N LEU A 160 -15.67 -12.16 -9.53
CA LEU A 160 -15.69 -11.01 -8.65
C LEU A 160 -14.39 -10.96 -7.83
N ILE A 161 -13.77 -9.79 -7.79
CA ILE A 161 -12.59 -9.49 -6.98
C ILE A 161 -13.00 -8.44 -5.95
N ASP A 162 -13.00 -8.83 -4.69
CA ASP A 162 -13.32 -7.92 -3.57
C ASP A 162 -12.03 -7.46 -2.91
N VAL A 163 -11.75 -6.17 -2.98
CA VAL A 163 -10.55 -5.53 -2.41
C VAL A 163 -10.95 -4.65 -1.23
N SER A 164 -10.64 -5.12 -0.03
CA SER A 164 -10.78 -4.33 1.20
C SER A 164 -9.55 -3.46 1.40
N MET A 165 -9.72 -2.13 1.43
CA MET A 165 -8.63 -1.19 1.75
C MET A 165 -8.05 -1.46 3.14
N LEU A 166 -8.90 -1.76 4.13
CA LEU A 166 -8.48 -2.12 5.48
C LEU A 166 -7.61 -3.39 5.48
N GLY A 167 -8.07 -4.44 4.77
CA GLY A 167 -7.31 -5.67 4.63
C GLY A 167 -5.94 -5.43 4.02
N VAL A 168 -5.86 -4.61 2.97
CA VAL A 168 -4.60 -4.21 2.33
C VAL A 168 -3.73 -3.42 3.30
N ALA A 169 -4.27 -2.41 4.01
CA ALA A 169 -3.51 -1.64 5.00
C ALA A 169 -2.90 -2.55 6.06
N ASN A 170 -3.66 -3.53 6.56
CA ASN A 170 -3.16 -4.50 7.53
C ASN A 170 -1.98 -5.33 6.99
N THR A 171 -1.95 -5.68 5.69
CA THR A 171 -0.81 -6.41 5.11
C THR A 171 0.47 -5.59 5.05
N THR A 172 0.40 -4.27 5.19
CA THR A 172 1.55 -3.36 5.17
C THR A 172 2.11 -3.04 6.57
N THR A 173 1.66 -3.73 7.62
CA THR A 173 2.07 -3.49 9.02
C THR A 173 3.38 -4.15 9.43
N GLU A 174 4.31 -4.32 8.52
CA GLU A 174 5.68 -4.78 8.81
C GLU A 174 5.75 -5.99 9.74
N MET A 175 5.10 -7.07 9.36
CA MET A 175 5.12 -8.32 10.13
C MET A 175 4.42 -8.25 11.51
N ALA A 176 3.72 -7.17 11.85
CA ALA A 176 3.02 -7.07 13.13
C ALA A 176 2.07 -8.26 13.38
N THR A 177 1.30 -8.64 12.38
CA THR A 177 0.42 -9.81 12.42
C THR A 177 1.22 -11.10 12.68
N LEU A 178 2.39 -11.25 12.07
CA LEU A 178 3.25 -12.43 12.26
C LEU A 178 3.78 -12.51 13.70
N TRP A 179 4.24 -11.40 14.27
CA TRP A 179 4.70 -11.34 15.66
C TRP A 179 3.59 -11.66 16.65
N TRP A 180 2.39 -11.14 16.38
CA TRP A 180 1.24 -11.44 17.22
C TRP A 180 0.85 -12.92 17.17
N LEU A 181 0.69 -13.48 15.97
CA LEU A 181 0.27 -14.88 15.80
C LEU A 181 1.29 -15.90 16.34
N ASN A 182 2.59 -15.61 16.22
CA ASN A 182 3.64 -16.55 16.63
C ASN A 182 4.15 -16.35 18.06
N GLY A 183 3.84 -15.24 18.72
CA GLY A 183 4.42 -15.00 20.03
C GLY A 183 3.62 -14.06 20.91
N SER A 184 2.42 -13.66 20.50
CA SER A 184 1.59 -12.66 21.21
C SER A 184 2.39 -11.39 21.55
N ARG A 185 3.26 -10.97 20.62
CA ARG A 185 4.13 -9.80 20.79
C ARG A 185 3.59 -8.66 19.97
N GLU A 186 3.40 -7.52 20.62
CA GLU A 186 3.02 -6.28 19.96
C GLU A 186 4.26 -5.58 19.41
N VAL A 187 4.15 -5.05 18.19
CA VAL A 187 5.18 -4.19 17.63
C VAL A 187 4.96 -2.75 18.09
N GLN A 188 6.06 -2.02 18.28
CA GLN A 188 6.05 -0.61 18.61
C GLN A 188 6.85 0.17 17.57
N ARG A 189 6.40 1.38 17.29
CA ARG A 189 7.10 2.29 16.39
C ARG A 189 8.45 2.71 16.96
N GLN A 190 9.39 2.97 16.08
CA GLN A 190 10.74 3.41 16.43
C GLN A 190 11.20 4.52 15.50
N THR A 191 11.86 5.54 16.02
CA THR A 191 12.35 6.68 15.23
C THR A 191 13.32 6.22 14.13
N GLY A 192 12.97 6.45 12.87
CA GLY A 192 13.83 6.15 11.72
C GLY A 192 14.11 4.66 11.49
N ARG A 193 13.35 3.77 12.12
CA ARG A 193 13.52 2.30 12.05
C ARG A 193 12.17 1.62 11.80
N HIS A 194 12.22 0.37 11.40
CA HIS A 194 11.02 -0.46 11.32
C HIS A 194 10.43 -0.71 12.70
N ALA A 195 9.10 -0.73 12.78
CA ALA A 195 8.41 -1.13 14.00
C ALA A 195 8.82 -2.57 14.40
N HIS A 196 9.07 -2.80 15.68
CA HIS A 196 9.50 -4.08 16.19
C HIS A 196 9.00 -4.33 17.60
N HIS A 197 8.95 -5.59 18.03
CA HIS A 197 8.49 -5.94 19.38
C HIS A 197 9.52 -5.60 20.50
N SER A 198 10.72 -5.24 20.13
CA SER A 198 11.79 -4.81 21.02
C SER A 198 12.62 -3.70 20.36
N PRO A 199 13.28 -2.83 21.12
CA PRO A 199 14.17 -1.83 20.54
C PRO A 199 15.23 -2.47 19.64
N THR A 200 15.43 -1.87 18.47
CA THR A 200 16.46 -2.29 17.50
C THR A 200 17.58 -1.24 17.44
N GLU A 201 18.70 -1.61 16.84
CA GLU A 201 19.81 -0.70 16.66
C GLU A 201 19.44 0.51 15.79
N TRP A 202 20.08 1.63 16.06
CA TRP A 202 19.89 2.85 15.29
C TRP A 202 20.35 2.67 13.85
N THR A 203 19.50 3.04 12.91
CA THR A 203 19.85 3.04 11.47
C THR A 203 20.46 4.36 11.02
N GLN A 204 20.38 5.40 11.85
CA GLN A 204 20.96 6.70 11.60
C GLN A 204 21.86 7.10 12.78
N ILE A 205 23.12 7.36 12.49
CA ILE A 205 24.13 7.69 13.49
C ILE A 205 24.81 9.01 13.08
N GLN A 206 25.03 9.91 14.04
CA GLN A 206 25.78 11.13 13.79
C GLN A 206 27.28 10.84 13.82
N CYS A 207 27.96 11.22 12.76
CA CYS A 207 29.42 11.12 12.66
C CYS A 207 30.14 12.21 13.46
N LYS A 208 31.47 12.08 13.64
CA LYS A 208 32.29 13.06 14.36
C LYS A 208 32.28 14.46 13.74
N ASP A 209 32.03 14.55 12.44
CA ASP A 209 31.92 15.81 11.68
C ASP A 209 30.54 16.47 11.77
N GLY A 210 29.61 15.86 12.50
CA GLY A 210 28.23 16.33 12.66
C GLY A 210 27.27 15.90 11.55
N LEU A 211 27.74 15.23 10.51
CA LEU A 211 26.89 14.68 9.46
C LEU A 211 26.19 13.41 9.94
N TRP A 212 25.07 13.08 9.31
CA TRP A 212 24.33 11.87 9.61
C TRP A 212 24.65 10.78 8.59
N PHE A 213 24.86 9.57 9.08
CA PHE A 213 25.11 8.38 8.28
C PHE A 213 24.04 7.33 8.52
N ASN A 214 23.56 6.72 7.44
CA ASN A 214 22.68 5.55 7.52
C ASN A 214 23.56 4.29 7.64
N THR A 215 23.42 3.55 8.73
CA THR A 215 24.20 2.33 8.98
C THR A 215 23.86 1.18 8.02
N GLY A 216 22.75 1.29 7.31
CA GLY A 216 22.30 0.26 6.38
C GLY A 216 21.92 -1.06 7.06
N VAL A 217 22.07 -2.15 6.33
CA VAL A 217 21.79 -3.49 6.83
C VAL A 217 23.08 -4.08 7.39
N PRO A 218 23.08 -4.60 8.64
CA PRO A 218 24.26 -5.26 9.20
C PRO A 218 24.64 -6.49 8.36
N PRO A 219 25.93 -6.90 8.40
CA PRO A 219 26.39 -8.10 7.73
C PRO A 219 25.56 -9.34 8.11
N ARG A 220 25.18 -10.15 7.13
CA ARG A 220 24.34 -11.35 7.30
C ARG A 220 24.99 -12.62 6.78
N ALA A 221 26.12 -12.49 6.11
CA ALA A 221 26.83 -13.61 5.52
C ALA A 221 28.34 -13.46 5.70
N LYS A 222 29.07 -14.59 5.72
CA LYS A 222 30.51 -14.61 5.89
C LYS A 222 31.28 -13.63 5.01
N PRO A 223 31.04 -13.51 3.69
CA PRO A 223 31.76 -12.54 2.85
C PRO A 223 31.61 -11.10 3.32
N GLU A 224 30.43 -10.73 3.83
CA GLU A 224 30.12 -9.39 4.31
C GLU A 224 30.87 -9.07 5.62
N PHE A 225 30.98 -10.05 6.54
CA PHE A 225 31.79 -9.92 7.76
C PHE A 225 33.28 -9.82 7.42
N VAL A 226 33.77 -10.60 6.46
CA VAL A 226 35.16 -10.52 6.00
C VAL A 226 35.46 -9.15 5.40
N ALA A 227 34.57 -8.64 4.51
CA ALA A 227 34.73 -7.34 3.88
C ALA A 227 34.72 -6.21 4.92
N LEU A 228 33.82 -6.26 5.91
CA LEU A 228 33.77 -5.26 6.96
C LEU A 228 35.06 -5.26 7.80
N ARG A 229 35.60 -6.44 8.16
CA ARG A 229 36.85 -6.53 8.91
C ARG A 229 38.03 -5.98 8.11
N SER A 230 38.19 -6.38 6.84
CA SER A 230 39.23 -5.84 5.96
C SER A 230 39.20 -4.33 5.89
N TRP A 231 37.99 -3.77 5.79
CA TRP A 231 37.81 -2.32 5.76
C TRP A 231 38.24 -1.64 7.09
N ILE A 232 37.87 -2.22 8.25
CA ILE A 232 38.31 -1.72 9.57
C ILE A 232 39.85 -1.82 9.70
N GLU A 233 40.48 -2.88 9.21
CA GLU A 233 41.93 -3.06 9.20
C GLU A 233 42.62 -2.02 8.30
N GLU A 234 42.13 -1.83 7.08
CA GLU A 234 42.67 -0.85 6.11
C GLU A 234 42.61 0.59 6.64
N LEU A 235 41.61 0.90 7.46
CA LEU A 235 41.47 2.21 8.09
C LEU A 235 42.20 2.36 9.43
N ASP A 236 42.92 1.33 9.89
CA ASP A 236 43.63 1.25 11.20
C ASP A 236 42.68 1.54 12.40
N LEU A 237 41.43 1.08 12.31
CA LEU A 237 40.40 1.33 13.31
C LEU A 237 40.18 0.15 14.28
N ILE A 238 41.02 -0.88 14.28
CA ILE A 238 40.84 -2.09 15.11
C ILE A 238 40.71 -1.73 16.60
N LYS A 239 41.55 -0.81 17.08
CA LYS A 239 41.57 -0.41 18.49
C LYS A 239 40.36 0.42 18.89
N GLU A 240 39.76 1.10 17.93
CA GLU A 240 38.56 1.94 18.14
C GLU A 240 37.26 1.11 17.98
N CYS A 241 37.34 -0.05 17.36
CA CYS A 241 36.20 -0.95 17.13
C CYS A 241 36.12 -1.99 18.25
N ALA A 242 35.49 -1.66 19.37
CA ALA A 242 35.35 -2.57 20.51
C ALA A 242 34.82 -3.98 20.17
N PRO A 243 33.85 -4.14 19.22
CA PRO A 243 33.33 -5.46 18.85
C PRO A 243 34.16 -6.17 17.77
N TYR A 244 35.37 -5.68 17.39
CA TYR A 244 36.14 -6.27 16.27
C TYR A 244 36.34 -7.80 16.39
N GLU A 245 36.66 -8.30 17.60
CA GLU A 245 36.83 -9.75 17.81
C GLU A 245 35.50 -10.51 17.63
N ILE A 246 34.38 -9.90 17.96
CA ILE A 246 33.04 -10.49 17.77
C ILE A 246 32.73 -10.64 16.28
N LEU A 247 33.21 -9.73 15.42
CA LEU A 247 32.99 -9.82 13.97
C LEU A 247 33.63 -11.10 13.35
N LYS A 248 34.63 -11.68 14.00
CA LYS A 248 35.26 -12.96 13.58
C LYS A 248 34.27 -14.12 13.70
N LEU A 249 33.28 -14.05 14.58
CA LEU A 249 32.23 -15.05 14.70
C LEU A 249 31.36 -15.12 13.44
N GLY A 250 31.33 -14.03 12.67
CA GLY A 250 30.63 -13.98 11.38
C GLY A 250 31.18 -14.97 10.34
N ASP A 251 32.39 -15.50 10.53
CA ASP A 251 32.95 -16.55 9.67
C ASP A 251 32.19 -17.89 9.76
N GLN A 252 31.39 -18.04 10.81
CA GLN A 252 30.57 -19.23 11.07
C GLN A 252 29.13 -19.08 10.49
N PHE A 253 28.76 -17.90 9.98
CA PHE A 253 27.45 -17.70 9.37
C PHE A 253 27.43 -18.28 7.95
N GLU A 254 26.78 -19.42 7.81
CA GLU A 254 26.33 -19.92 6.51
C GLU A 254 24.92 -19.38 6.23
N ARG A 255 24.67 -18.89 5.01
CA ARG A 255 23.30 -18.56 4.58
C ARG A 255 22.47 -19.85 4.62
N CYS A 256 21.45 -19.87 5.46
CA CYS A 256 20.36 -20.85 5.35
C CYS A 256 19.54 -20.59 4.09
#